data_b063bdfb57ddeb448c03786a615af1ab
#
_entry.id   b063bdfb57ddeb448c03786a615af1ab
#
_cell.length_a   1.000
_cell.length_b   1.000
_cell.length_c   1.000
_cell.angle_alpha   90.00
_cell.angle_beta   90.00
_cell.angle_gamma   90.00
#
_symmetry.space_group_name_H-M   'P 1'
#
loop_
_entity.id
_entity.type
_entity.pdbx_description
1 polymer ?
#
loop_
_entity_poly.entity_id
_entity_poly.type
_entity_poly.pdbx_seq_one_letter_code
_entity_poly.pdbx_strand_id
1 'polypeptide(L)'
;MKGNEVLAEAAIRCGCDGYFGYPITPQSEVMETLMMRQPWNETGMVVLQAESEVASINMVYGAAGSGKKAMTSSSSPGISLMAEGISYIAGSELPCLIVNVQRGGPGLGTIQPSQADYFQAVKGGGHGDYKLIVLAPASVQEMNDFVDLSFELAFKYRNPAMILTDGALGQMMEKVELADFKPRWTDEEIHEKWGSWATTGKPSSRKKNVITSLEMDSDIMEANNRRFQEKYKLMEEKEVRYELFQCDDADFIIVAYGSSSRVCQKSVEIARAKGLKVGLLRPITLYPFPSKIIAELARKAKGFLSVEMSAGQMVEDIKLSIYEAGRNTRVNHFGRTGGIIPTPEEVVEALEDKFSWELNYGVKRSY
;
A
#
# COMPACT_ATOMS: atom_id res chain seq x y z
N MET A 1 -15.09 13.64 7.06
CA MET A 1 -13.85 13.55 7.85
C MET A 1 -12.67 13.73 6.93
N LYS A 2 -11.53 14.17 7.43
CA LYS A 2 -10.25 14.14 6.68
C LYS A 2 -9.71 12.72 6.58
N GLY A 3 -8.90 12.43 5.57
CA GLY A 3 -8.29 11.12 5.38
C GLY A 3 -7.46 10.66 6.58
N ASN A 4 -6.62 11.53 7.15
CA ASN A 4 -5.84 11.19 8.35
C ASN A 4 -6.73 10.91 9.58
N GLU A 5 -7.81 11.68 9.75
CA GLU A 5 -8.77 11.47 10.84
C GLU A 5 -9.49 10.12 10.70
N VAL A 6 -9.84 9.75 9.47
CA VAL A 6 -10.56 8.51 9.21
C VAL A 6 -9.70 7.27 9.45
N LEU A 7 -8.40 7.32 9.21
CA LEU A 7 -7.47 6.25 9.56
C LEU A 7 -7.48 5.96 11.06
N ALA A 8 -7.49 7.03 11.87
CA ALA A 8 -7.56 6.91 13.33
C ALA A 8 -8.90 6.31 13.79
N GLU A 9 -10.02 6.82 13.27
CA GLU A 9 -11.35 6.33 13.60
C GLU A 9 -11.56 4.87 13.18
N ALA A 10 -11.10 4.51 11.97
CA ALA A 10 -11.14 3.13 11.47
C ALA A 10 -10.34 2.17 12.35
N ALA A 11 -9.16 2.61 12.84
CA ALA A 11 -8.35 1.80 13.75
C ALA A 11 -9.09 1.52 15.07
N ILE A 12 -9.75 2.53 15.65
CA ILE A 12 -10.56 2.34 16.86
C ILE A 12 -11.69 1.34 16.58
N ARG A 13 -12.41 1.52 15.48
CA ARG A 13 -13.61 0.72 15.13
C ARG A 13 -13.29 -0.72 14.74
N CYS A 14 -12.14 -0.99 14.12
CA CYS A 14 -11.76 -2.36 13.76
C CYS A 14 -11.20 -3.18 14.93
N GLY A 15 -11.18 -2.62 16.15
CA GLY A 15 -10.67 -3.29 17.35
C GLY A 15 -9.15 -3.39 17.38
N CYS A 16 -8.45 -2.34 16.92
CA CYS A 16 -6.99 -2.23 17.07
C CYS A 16 -6.60 -2.18 18.55
N ASP A 17 -5.56 -2.93 18.94
CA ASP A 17 -5.08 -3.00 20.32
C ASP A 17 -4.11 -1.88 20.66
N GLY A 18 -3.31 -1.44 19.69
CA GLY A 18 -2.32 -0.41 19.95
C GLY A 18 -1.84 0.36 18.73
N TYR A 19 -1.73 1.67 18.91
CA TYR A 19 -1.06 2.58 17.98
C TYR A 19 0.21 3.11 18.63
N PHE A 20 1.32 2.98 17.92
CA PHE A 20 2.64 3.46 18.34
C PHE A 20 3.21 4.34 17.24
N GLY A 21 3.32 5.64 17.46
CA GLY A 21 3.69 6.58 16.42
C GLY A 21 4.63 7.69 16.89
N TYR A 22 5.20 8.37 15.92
CA TYR A 22 5.96 9.60 16.11
C TYR A 22 5.40 10.66 15.13
N PRO A 23 5.17 11.91 15.58
CA PRO A 23 4.52 12.91 14.73
C PRO A 23 5.45 13.35 13.60
N ILE A 24 4.94 13.30 12.39
CA ILE A 24 5.60 13.77 11.17
C ILE A 24 4.56 14.24 10.16
N THR A 25 4.76 15.42 9.57
CA THR A 25 3.88 15.94 8.50
C THR A 25 4.06 15.12 7.21
N PRO A 26 2.97 14.75 6.49
CA PRO A 26 1.59 15.22 6.62
C PRO A 26 0.61 14.25 7.34
N GLN A 27 1.08 13.37 8.23
CA GLN A 27 0.23 12.37 8.89
C GLN A 27 -0.06 12.64 10.38
N SER A 28 0.41 13.75 10.94
CA SER A 28 0.32 14.04 12.39
C SER A 28 -1.10 13.95 12.93
N GLU A 29 -2.11 14.28 12.12
CA GLU A 29 -3.52 14.24 12.52
C GLU A 29 -4.03 12.83 12.85
N VAL A 30 -3.35 11.75 12.40
CA VAL A 30 -3.70 10.39 12.81
C VAL A 30 -3.54 10.25 14.33
N MET A 31 -2.37 10.61 14.84
CA MET A 31 -2.11 10.55 16.28
C MET A 31 -2.90 11.60 17.06
N GLU A 32 -3.00 12.82 16.56
CA GLU A 32 -3.77 13.91 17.17
C GLU A 32 -5.24 13.49 17.34
N THR A 33 -5.85 12.86 16.34
CA THR A 33 -7.21 12.35 16.39
C THR A 33 -7.35 11.24 17.44
N LEU A 34 -6.41 10.29 17.48
CA LEU A 34 -6.39 9.23 18.49
C LEU A 34 -6.27 9.81 19.91
N MET A 35 -5.42 10.82 20.10
CA MET A 35 -5.26 11.48 21.41
C MET A 35 -6.51 12.26 21.82
N MET A 36 -7.20 12.91 20.88
CA MET A 36 -8.45 13.60 21.14
C MET A 36 -9.61 12.64 21.45
N ARG A 37 -9.69 11.51 20.73
CA ARG A 37 -10.72 10.48 20.90
C ARG A 37 -10.55 9.68 22.19
N GLN A 38 -9.34 9.60 22.73
CA GLN A 38 -9.00 8.86 23.95
C GLN A 38 -9.54 7.40 23.95
N PRO A 39 -9.23 6.59 22.92
CA PRO A 39 -9.82 5.27 22.75
C PRO A 39 -9.50 4.29 23.89
N TRP A 40 -8.52 4.59 24.72
CA TRP A 40 -8.24 3.81 25.92
C TRP A 40 -9.40 3.82 26.94
N ASN A 41 -10.25 4.87 26.92
CA ASN A 41 -11.44 4.95 27.75
C ASN A 41 -12.64 4.17 27.17
N GLU A 42 -12.73 4.06 25.83
CA GLU A 42 -13.87 3.44 25.14
C GLU A 42 -13.61 1.96 24.84
N THR A 43 -12.47 1.66 24.24
CA THR A 43 -12.13 0.33 23.74
C THR A 43 -10.94 -0.31 24.46
N GLY A 44 -10.20 0.46 25.27
CA GLY A 44 -8.95 0.06 25.89
C GLY A 44 -7.76 -0.01 24.90
N MET A 45 -7.89 0.58 23.71
CA MET A 45 -6.79 0.71 22.75
C MET A 45 -5.66 1.56 23.33
N VAL A 46 -4.44 1.08 23.29
CA VAL A 46 -3.26 1.83 23.72
C VAL A 46 -2.86 2.81 22.63
N VAL A 47 -2.65 4.06 22.98
CA VAL A 47 -2.08 5.08 22.09
C VAL A 47 -0.83 5.64 22.74
N LEU A 48 0.31 5.51 22.08
CA LEU A 48 1.58 5.95 22.65
C LEU A 48 2.43 6.68 21.61
N GLN A 49 2.84 7.89 21.97
CA GLN A 49 3.86 8.60 21.23
C GLN A 49 5.23 8.08 21.63
N ALA A 50 5.93 7.47 20.66
CA ALA A 50 7.30 7.03 20.85
C ALA A 50 8.27 8.22 20.77
N GLU A 51 9.52 8.01 21.13
CA GLU A 51 10.58 9.04 21.04
C GLU A 51 11.15 9.18 19.62
N SER A 52 10.90 8.19 18.75
CA SER A 52 11.35 8.16 17.36
C SER A 52 10.58 7.12 16.56
N GLU A 53 10.70 7.15 15.22
CA GLU A 53 10.14 6.14 14.34
C GLU A 53 10.77 4.75 14.58
N VAL A 54 12.06 4.71 14.91
CA VAL A 54 12.74 3.45 15.28
C VAL A 54 12.12 2.84 16.53
N ALA A 55 11.82 3.65 17.54
CA ALA A 55 11.13 3.18 18.75
C ALA A 55 9.69 2.72 18.42
N SER A 56 8.96 3.50 17.57
CA SER A 56 7.60 3.16 17.15
C SER A 56 7.51 1.77 16.53
N ILE A 57 8.36 1.48 15.55
CA ILE A 57 8.29 0.18 14.85
C ILE A 57 8.70 -0.99 15.75
N ASN A 58 9.60 -0.78 16.71
CA ASN A 58 9.97 -1.81 17.68
C ASN A 58 8.85 -2.07 18.71
N MET A 59 8.06 -1.04 19.07
CA MET A 59 6.85 -1.23 19.88
C MET A 59 5.78 -2.02 19.11
N VAL A 60 5.59 -1.73 17.80
CA VAL A 60 4.70 -2.52 16.93
C VAL A 60 5.19 -3.97 16.86
N TYR A 61 6.50 -4.21 16.70
CA TYR A 61 7.09 -5.54 16.71
C TYR A 61 6.74 -6.32 17.98
N GLY A 62 6.92 -5.71 19.14
CA GLY A 62 6.58 -6.34 20.42
C GLY A 62 5.09 -6.64 20.59
N ALA A 63 4.22 -5.67 20.25
CA ALA A 63 2.78 -5.83 20.35
C ALA A 63 2.24 -6.87 19.36
N ALA A 64 2.69 -6.85 18.10
CA ALA A 64 2.33 -7.85 17.09
C ALA A 64 2.80 -9.25 17.50
N GLY A 65 3.97 -9.38 18.12
CA GLY A 65 4.50 -10.65 18.63
C GLY A 65 3.61 -11.28 19.71
N SER A 66 2.80 -10.50 20.40
CA SER A 66 1.80 -11.01 21.37
C SER A 66 0.44 -11.37 20.73
N GLY A 67 0.30 -11.30 19.42
CA GLY A 67 -0.94 -11.61 18.70
C GLY A 67 -1.95 -10.46 18.71
N LYS A 68 -1.55 -9.27 19.13
CA LYS A 68 -2.40 -8.07 19.17
C LYS A 68 -2.40 -7.35 17.82
N LYS A 69 -3.52 -6.69 17.48
CA LYS A 69 -3.60 -5.79 16.34
C LYS A 69 -2.82 -4.51 16.65
N ALA A 70 -1.65 -4.37 16.07
CA ALA A 70 -0.78 -3.21 16.28
C ALA A 70 -0.58 -2.42 14.99
N MET A 71 -0.54 -1.09 15.08
CA MET A 71 -0.29 -0.23 13.94
C MET A 71 0.64 0.93 14.27
N THR A 72 1.24 1.46 13.21
CA THR A 72 1.94 2.74 13.19
C THR A 72 1.58 3.52 11.94
N SER A 73 1.75 4.83 11.99
CA SER A 73 1.73 5.69 10.80
C SER A 73 2.93 6.60 10.79
N SER A 74 3.44 6.88 9.59
CA SER A 74 4.54 7.79 9.37
C SER A 74 4.46 8.40 7.97
N SER A 75 5.49 9.11 7.57
CA SER A 75 5.67 9.68 6.24
C SER A 75 7.07 9.35 5.74
N SER A 76 7.25 9.25 4.48
CA SER A 76 8.47 8.95 3.71
C SER A 76 9.81 8.86 4.48
N PRO A 77 10.36 9.94 5.09
CA PRO A 77 11.61 9.83 5.86
C PRO A 77 11.49 8.96 7.10
N GLY A 78 10.33 8.99 7.78
CA GLY A 78 10.08 8.16 8.96
C GLY A 78 9.96 6.68 8.61
N ILE A 79 9.34 6.34 7.47
CA ILE A 79 9.33 4.97 6.95
C ILE A 79 10.75 4.49 6.64
N SER A 80 11.62 5.37 6.13
CA SER A 80 13.04 5.04 5.93
C SER A 80 13.73 4.66 7.23
N LEU A 81 13.46 5.36 8.35
CA LEU A 81 13.97 5.00 9.67
C LEU A 81 13.39 3.68 10.21
N MET A 82 12.16 3.33 9.83
CA MET A 82 11.51 2.08 10.24
C MET A 82 11.95 0.87 9.43
N ALA A 83 12.69 1.03 8.33
CA ALA A 83 12.94 -0.02 7.34
C ALA A 83 13.58 -1.29 7.94
N GLU A 84 14.51 -1.16 8.87
CA GLU A 84 15.11 -2.30 9.59
C GLU A 84 14.07 -3.05 10.42
N GLY A 85 13.27 -2.33 11.24
CA GLY A 85 12.22 -2.93 12.06
C GLY A 85 11.13 -3.59 11.23
N ILE A 86 10.77 -3.03 10.07
CA ILE A 86 9.84 -3.65 9.12
C ILE A 86 10.40 -4.98 8.60
N SER A 87 11.70 -5.03 8.28
CA SER A 87 12.37 -6.27 7.88
C SER A 87 12.30 -7.32 8.99
N TYR A 88 12.52 -6.93 10.26
CA TYR A 88 12.41 -7.85 11.41
C TYR A 88 10.99 -8.38 11.61
N ILE A 89 9.97 -7.52 11.46
CA ILE A 89 8.56 -7.90 11.54
C ILE A 89 8.22 -8.92 10.45
N ALA A 90 8.65 -8.66 9.21
CA ALA A 90 8.43 -9.56 8.08
C ALA A 90 9.15 -10.90 8.26
N GLY A 91 10.42 -10.87 8.68
CA GLY A 91 11.21 -12.08 8.96
C GLY A 91 10.68 -12.92 10.12
N SER A 92 10.02 -12.28 11.09
CA SER A 92 9.35 -12.97 12.20
C SER A 92 7.90 -13.37 11.88
N GLU A 93 7.42 -13.09 10.68
CA GLU A 93 6.03 -13.36 10.23
C GLU A 93 4.98 -12.78 11.19
N LEU A 94 5.10 -11.51 11.52
CA LEU A 94 4.19 -10.83 12.42
C LEU A 94 3.18 -9.97 11.67
N PRO A 95 1.88 -10.08 12.00
CA PRO A 95 0.84 -9.25 11.43
C PRO A 95 0.83 -7.85 12.06
N CYS A 96 0.91 -6.80 11.26
CA CYS A 96 0.70 -5.43 11.70
C CYS A 96 0.25 -4.54 10.54
N LEU A 97 -0.20 -3.33 10.86
CA LEU A 97 -0.52 -2.29 9.88
C LEU A 97 0.49 -1.16 9.98
N ILE A 98 1.06 -0.80 8.83
CA ILE A 98 1.92 0.37 8.64
C ILE A 98 1.20 1.31 7.69
N VAL A 99 1.09 2.59 8.03
CA VAL A 99 0.53 3.60 7.13
C VAL A 99 1.64 4.55 6.72
N ASN A 100 1.87 4.67 5.41
CA ASN A 100 2.75 5.68 4.84
C ASN A 100 1.92 6.75 4.12
N VAL A 101 1.89 7.95 4.70
CA VAL A 101 1.33 9.14 4.05
C VAL A 101 2.48 9.84 3.34
N GLN A 102 2.68 9.52 2.06
CA GLN A 102 3.84 9.92 1.27
C GLN A 102 3.93 11.45 1.11
N ARG A 103 5.16 11.94 1.15
CA ARG A 103 5.52 13.32 0.82
C ARG A 103 6.71 13.38 -0.12
N GLY A 104 6.89 14.53 -0.81
CA GLY A 104 7.96 14.68 -1.79
C GLY A 104 9.35 14.67 -1.17
N GLY A 105 10.22 13.81 -1.71
CA GLY A 105 11.64 13.70 -1.44
C GLY A 105 12.50 14.11 -2.65
N PRO A 106 13.80 13.79 -2.66
CA PRO A 106 14.57 13.09 -1.61
C PRO A 106 14.93 13.94 -0.41
N GLY A 107 15.47 13.29 0.62
CA GLY A 107 15.88 13.91 1.88
C GLY A 107 14.68 14.36 2.73
N LEU A 108 14.76 15.49 3.41
CA LEU A 108 13.62 16.07 4.11
C LEU A 108 12.51 16.46 3.14
N GLY A 109 12.89 16.87 1.93
CA GLY A 109 11.98 17.17 0.83
C GLY A 109 10.96 18.26 1.14
N THR A 110 9.71 17.99 0.77
CA THR A 110 8.57 18.87 1.02
C THR A 110 7.47 18.11 1.75
N ILE A 111 6.53 18.83 2.36
CA ILE A 111 5.33 18.24 2.99
C ILE A 111 4.20 17.95 1.98
N GLN A 112 4.41 18.32 0.72
CA GLN A 112 3.42 18.13 -0.35
C GLN A 112 3.34 16.67 -0.81
N PRO A 113 2.21 16.24 -1.41
CA PRO A 113 1.96 14.84 -1.77
C PRO A 113 2.96 14.29 -2.78
N SER A 114 3.23 13.00 -2.70
CA SER A 114 4.12 12.28 -3.63
C SER A 114 3.72 10.81 -3.75
N GLN A 115 4.25 10.14 -4.78
CA GLN A 115 4.16 8.69 -4.97
C GLN A 115 5.56 8.08 -5.21
N ALA A 116 6.60 8.75 -4.68
CA ALA A 116 8.00 8.36 -4.90
C ALA A 116 8.50 7.25 -3.93
N ASP A 117 7.65 6.78 -3.01
CA ASP A 117 7.96 5.67 -2.11
C ASP A 117 7.45 4.30 -2.65
N TYR A 118 7.00 4.24 -3.90
CA TYR A 118 6.50 3.00 -4.48
C TYR A 118 7.52 1.88 -4.37
N PHE A 119 8.76 2.09 -4.83
CA PHE A 119 9.82 1.07 -4.73
C PHE A 119 10.09 0.68 -3.29
N GLN A 120 10.16 1.63 -2.36
CA GLN A 120 10.37 1.35 -0.94
C GLN A 120 9.27 0.44 -0.39
N ALA A 121 8.02 0.64 -0.80
CA ALA A 121 6.88 -0.16 -0.33
C ALA A 121 6.83 -1.55 -0.98
N VAL A 122 7.07 -1.68 -2.30
CA VAL A 122 6.83 -2.92 -3.05
C VAL A 122 8.07 -3.74 -3.36
N LYS A 123 9.25 -3.09 -3.42
CA LYS A 123 10.54 -3.77 -3.70
C LYS A 123 11.34 -4.03 -2.42
N GLY A 124 10.90 -3.51 -1.27
CA GLY A 124 11.57 -3.63 0.02
C GLY A 124 12.42 -2.40 0.35
N GLY A 125 12.10 -1.76 1.49
CA GLY A 125 12.86 -0.62 2.03
C GLY A 125 13.97 -1.04 2.99
N GLY A 126 13.83 -2.22 3.61
CA GLY A 126 14.84 -2.87 4.45
C GLY A 126 15.67 -3.88 3.66
N HIS A 127 16.25 -4.84 4.36
CA HIS A 127 17.06 -5.89 3.75
C HIS A 127 16.34 -7.25 3.73
N GLY A 128 16.77 -8.14 2.83
CA GLY A 128 16.20 -9.46 2.62
C GLY A 128 15.08 -9.50 1.58
N ASP A 129 14.64 -10.70 1.25
CA ASP A 129 13.69 -10.97 0.16
C ASP A 129 12.24 -10.96 0.66
N TYR A 130 11.89 -10.02 1.54
CA TYR A 130 10.53 -9.90 2.05
C TYR A 130 9.63 -9.03 1.16
N LYS A 131 8.31 -9.23 1.32
CA LYS A 131 7.27 -8.42 0.70
C LYS A 131 6.26 -7.97 1.77
N LEU A 132 5.71 -6.77 1.58
CA LEU A 132 4.55 -6.30 2.30
C LEU A 132 3.29 -6.53 1.45
N ILE A 133 2.12 -6.62 2.08
CA ILE A 133 0.87 -6.40 1.36
C ILE A 133 0.67 -4.90 1.29
N VAL A 134 0.57 -4.33 0.09
CA VAL A 134 0.50 -2.87 -0.10
C VAL A 134 -0.80 -2.48 -0.76
N LEU A 135 -1.63 -1.71 -0.05
CA LEU A 135 -2.91 -1.18 -0.50
C LEU A 135 -2.81 0.32 -0.75
N ALA A 136 -3.31 0.78 -1.89
CA ALA A 136 -3.28 2.18 -2.29
C ALA A 136 -4.71 2.74 -2.41
N PRO A 137 -5.24 3.43 -1.39
CA PRO A 137 -6.55 4.04 -1.44
C PRO A 137 -6.58 5.21 -2.42
N ALA A 138 -7.72 5.43 -3.08
CA ALA A 138 -7.99 6.57 -3.94
C ALA A 138 -9.11 7.49 -3.40
N SER A 139 -9.70 7.18 -2.25
CA SER A 139 -10.72 7.99 -1.58
C SER A 139 -10.56 7.91 -0.06
N VAL A 140 -11.21 8.83 0.63
CA VAL A 140 -11.25 8.80 2.10
C VAL A 140 -12.06 7.61 2.61
N GLN A 141 -13.07 7.17 1.85
CA GLN A 141 -13.79 5.92 2.17
C GLN A 141 -12.87 4.72 2.12
N GLU A 142 -12.04 4.58 1.07
CA GLU A 142 -11.08 3.48 0.99
C GLU A 142 -10.00 3.57 2.08
N MET A 143 -9.61 4.76 2.51
CA MET A 143 -8.71 4.90 3.67
C MET A 143 -9.35 4.30 4.94
N ASN A 144 -10.68 4.45 5.12
CA ASN A 144 -11.42 3.79 6.19
C ASN A 144 -11.42 2.27 6.03
N ASP A 145 -11.85 1.80 4.87
CA ASP A 145 -12.13 0.38 4.62
C ASP A 145 -10.83 -0.46 4.62
N PHE A 146 -9.73 0.12 4.17
CA PHE A 146 -8.46 -0.58 4.07
C PHE A 146 -7.75 -0.79 5.41
N VAL A 147 -8.13 -0.11 6.48
CA VAL A 147 -7.58 -0.38 7.82
C VAL A 147 -7.97 -1.78 8.28
N ASP A 148 -9.26 -2.11 8.23
CA ASP A 148 -9.75 -3.44 8.64
C ASP A 148 -9.26 -4.53 7.66
N LEU A 149 -9.35 -4.28 6.35
CA LEU A 149 -8.81 -5.17 5.32
C LEU A 149 -7.32 -5.45 5.50
N SER A 150 -6.52 -4.44 5.86
CA SER A 150 -5.08 -4.62 6.11
C SER A 150 -4.83 -5.55 7.28
N PHE A 151 -5.56 -5.41 8.39
CA PHE A 151 -5.46 -6.34 9.51
C PHE A 151 -5.92 -7.74 9.14
N GLU A 152 -7.03 -7.87 8.41
CA GLU A 152 -7.50 -9.19 7.92
C GLU A 152 -6.41 -9.90 7.12
N LEU A 153 -5.85 -9.23 6.12
CA LEU A 153 -4.80 -9.78 5.27
C LEU A 153 -3.50 -10.04 6.05
N ALA A 154 -3.13 -9.12 6.96
CA ALA A 154 -1.93 -9.28 7.77
C ALA A 154 -1.99 -10.52 8.64
N PHE A 155 -3.11 -10.76 9.33
CA PHE A 155 -3.29 -11.96 10.16
C PHE A 155 -3.46 -13.23 9.34
N LYS A 156 -4.18 -13.16 8.21
CA LYS A 156 -4.35 -14.29 7.28
C LYS A 156 -3.04 -14.87 6.79
N TYR A 157 -2.10 -13.99 6.45
CA TYR A 157 -0.79 -14.38 5.88
C TYR A 157 0.35 -14.31 6.88
N ARG A 158 0.10 -13.87 8.12
CA ARG A 158 1.16 -13.57 9.09
C ARG A 158 2.25 -12.71 8.44
N ASN A 159 1.85 -11.54 7.97
CA ASN A 159 2.70 -10.65 7.17
C ASN A 159 2.34 -9.19 7.47
N PRO A 160 3.30 -8.27 7.55
CA PRO A 160 2.96 -6.87 7.65
C PRO A 160 2.20 -6.37 6.41
N ALA A 161 1.19 -5.54 6.62
CA ALA A 161 0.46 -4.84 5.58
C ALA A 161 0.75 -3.34 5.64
N MET A 162 0.74 -2.68 4.48
CA MET A 162 0.95 -1.23 4.37
C MET A 162 -0.20 -0.58 3.60
N ILE A 163 -0.74 0.50 4.15
CA ILE A 163 -1.54 1.47 3.39
C ILE A 163 -0.57 2.52 2.87
N LEU A 164 -0.44 2.61 1.55
CA LEU A 164 0.40 3.58 0.86
C LEU A 164 -0.49 4.69 0.28
N THR A 165 -0.62 5.77 1.01
CA THR A 165 -1.41 6.95 0.65
C THR A 165 -0.48 8.16 0.48
N ASP A 166 -1.02 9.35 0.29
CA ASP A 166 -0.26 10.58 0.16
C ASP A 166 -0.91 11.76 0.89
N GLY A 167 -0.18 12.86 1.00
CA GLY A 167 -0.63 14.04 1.73
C GLY A 167 -1.91 14.69 1.17
N ALA A 168 -2.24 14.49 -0.11
CA ALA A 168 -3.46 15.02 -0.68
C ALA A 168 -4.69 14.27 -0.14
N LEU A 169 -4.66 12.93 -0.17
CA LEU A 169 -5.72 12.11 0.41
C LEU A 169 -5.79 12.26 1.93
N GLY A 170 -4.64 12.37 2.61
CA GLY A 170 -4.59 12.58 4.06
C GLY A 170 -5.32 13.85 4.51
N GLN A 171 -5.25 14.92 3.73
CA GLN A 171 -5.90 16.21 4.01
C GLN A 171 -7.27 16.38 3.36
N MET A 172 -7.63 15.54 2.40
CA MET A 172 -8.90 15.58 1.67
C MET A 172 -10.06 15.29 2.62
N MET A 173 -11.13 16.08 2.49
CA MET A 173 -12.35 15.91 3.28
C MET A 173 -13.46 15.33 2.41
N GLU A 174 -13.97 14.17 2.79
CA GLU A 174 -15.10 13.52 2.11
C GLU A 174 -16.15 13.03 3.14
N LYS A 175 -17.35 12.73 2.65
CA LYS A 175 -18.34 11.98 3.42
C LYS A 175 -17.87 10.53 3.51
N VAL A 176 -17.92 9.95 4.72
CA VAL A 176 -17.47 8.58 4.97
C VAL A 176 -18.57 7.83 5.72
N GLU A 177 -18.82 6.61 5.31
CA GLU A 177 -19.62 5.63 6.05
C GLU A 177 -18.68 4.82 6.94
N LEU A 178 -18.79 5.04 8.24
CA LEU A 178 -17.97 4.37 9.23
C LEU A 178 -18.56 3.00 9.56
N ALA A 179 -17.71 1.98 9.62
CA ALA A 179 -18.13 0.64 10.05
C ALA A 179 -18.56 0.63 11.54
N ASP A 180 -19.34 -0.36 11.92
CA ASP A 180 -19.66 -0.61 13.34
C ASP A 180 -18.41 -0.98 14.14
N PHE A 181 -18.46 -0.71 15.45
CA PHE A 181 -17.37 -1.08 16.34
C PHE A 181 -17.23 -2.60 16.47
N LYS A 182 -16.04 -3.09 16.19
CA LYS A 182 -15.62 -4.46 16.47
C LYS A 182 -14.90 -4.49 17.82
N PRO A 183 -15.24 -5.41 18.74
CA PRO A 183 -14.49 -5.54 19.98
C PRO A 183 -13.05 -5.98 19.67
N ARG A 184 -12.12 -5.58 20.53
CA ARG A 184 -10.77 -6.17 20.54
C ARG A 184 -10.86 -7.63 20.95
N TRP A 185 -9.94 -8.43 20.44
CA TRP A 185 -9.86 -9.82 20.90
C TRP A 185 -9.46 -9.90 22.37
N THR A 186 -10.13 -10.77 23.11
CA THR A 186 -9.71 -11.10 24.48
C THR A 186 -8.41 -11.90 24.47
N ASP A 187 -7.76 -12.01 25.62
CA ASP A 187 -6.54 -12.80 25.72
C ASP A 187 -6.80 -14.29 25.47
N GLU A 188 -7.99 -14.79 25.82
CA GLU A 188 -8.46 -16.14 25.53
C GLU A 188 -8.63 -16.36 24.02
N GLU A 189 -9.27 -15.45 23.32
CA GLU A 189 -9.44 -15.51 21.85
C GLU A 189 -8.10 -15.47 21.13
N ILE A 190 -7.16 -14.62 21.59
CA ILE A 190 -5.80 -14.56 21.04
C ILE A 190 -5.07 -15.88 21.28
N HIS A 191 -5.21 -16.44 22.48
CA HIS A 191 -4.61 -17.72 22.80
C HIS A 191 -5.18 -18.86 21.93
N GLU A 192 -6.49 -18.86 21.70
CA GLU A 192 -7.14 -19.84 20.82
C GLU A 192 -6.71 -19.70 19.38
N LYS A 193 -6.78 -18.49 18.81
CA LYS A 193 -6.50 -18.22 17.41
C LYS A 193 -5.00 -18.25 17.08
N TRP A 194 -4.17 -17.66 17.93
CA TRP A 194 -2.77 -17.34 17.64
C TRP A 194 -1.77 -17.96 18.62
N GLY A 195 -2.25 -18.70 19.62
CA GLY A 195 -1.40 -19.33 20.65
C GLY A 195 -0.33 -20.27 20.11
N SER A 196 -0.43 -20.73 18.86
CA SER A 196 0.59 -21.55 18.20
C SER A 196 1.90 -20.80 17.94
N TRP A 197 1.85 -19.47 17.77
CA TRP A 197 3.01 -18.62 17.47
C TRP A 197 3.14 -17.40 18.39
N ALA A 198 2.04 -16.78 18.84
CA ALA A 198 2.07 -15.58 19.65
C ALA A 198 2.64 -15.83 21.06
N THR A 199 3.24 -14.79 21.65
CA THR A 199 3.83 -14.84 22.99
C THR A 199 2.77 -14.71 24.09
N THR A 200 1.80 -15.62 24.12
CA THR A 200 0.67 -15.65 25.05
C THR A 200 0.94 -16.47 26.33
N GLY A 201 2.21 -16.64 26.68
CA GLY A 201 2.63 -17.50 27.80
C GLY A 201 2.95 -18.93 27.35
N LYS A 202 3.48 -19.73 28.28
CA LYS A 202 3.88 -21.14 28.06
C LYS A 202 2.89 -22.07 28.74
N PRO A 203 1.94 -22.71 28.04
CA PRO A 203 1.14 -23.78 28.61
C PRO A 203 1.99 -25.03 28.84
N SER A 204 1.53 -25.92 29.71
CA SER A 204 2.22 -27.20 30.01
C SER A 204 2.28 -28.14 28.80
N SER A 205 1.35 -27.99 27.85
CA SER A 205 1.19 -28.88 26.69
C SER A 205 2.16 -28.61 25.53
N ARG A 206 2.92 -27.52 25.53
CA ARG A 206 3.88 -27.18 24.46
C ARG A 206 5.12 -26.42 24.97
N LYS A 207 6.15 -26.32 24.11
CA LYS A 207 7.29 -25.42 24.31
C LYS A 207 6.85 -23.96 24.25
N LYS A 208 7.67 -23.04 24.81
CA LYS A 208 7.46 -21.58 24.66
C LYS A 208 7.56 -21.17 23.18
N ASN A 209 6.75 -20.20 22.78
CA ASN A 209 6.96 -19.51 21.49
C ASN A 209 8.12 -18.53 21.64
N VAL A 210 8.91 -18.41 20.60
CA VAL A 210 10.01 -17.47 20.49
C VAL A 210 9.79 -16.67 19.21
N ILE A 211 9.70 -15.37 19.35
CA ILE A 211 9.62 -14.43 18.22
C ILE A 211 11.02 -13.90 17.98
N THR A 212 11.57 -14.23 16.82
CA THR A 212 12.89 -13.76 16.39
C THR A 212 13.00 -13.84 14.88
N SER A 213 13.72 -12.92 14.29
CA SER A 213 14.17 -12.99 12.88
C SER A 213 15.61 -13.43 12.75
N LEU A 214 16.32 -13.62 13.89
CA LEU A 214 17.70 -14.11 13.89
C LEU A 214 17.72 -15.62 13.67
N GLU A 215 18.41 -16.06 12.63
CA GLU A 215 18.73 -17.46 12.36
C GLU A 215 20.22 -17.57 11.98
N MET A 216 20.96 -18.34 12.73
CA MET A 216 22.41 -18.50 12.55
C MET A 216 22.76 -19.68 11.64
N ASP A 217 21.83 -20.59 11.42
CA ASP A 217 21.96 -21.71 10.52
C ASP A 217 21.48 -21.31 9.11
N SER A 218 22.41 -21.33 8.14
CA SER A 218 22.13 -20.90 6.77
C SER A 218 21.10 -21.79 6.05
N ASP A 219 21.09 -23.11 6.33
CA ASP A 219 20.15 -24.04 5.70
C ASP A 219 18.73 -23.79 6.24
N ILE A 220 18.58 -23.50 7.53
CA ILE A 220 17.30 -23.12 8.14
C ILE A 220 16.85 -21.76 7.60
N MET A 221 17.76 -20.80 7.47
CA MET A 221 17.43 -19.48 6.92
C MET A 221 16.98 -19.57 5.46
N GLU A 222 17.64 -20.38 4.64
CA GLU A 222 17.20 -20.63 3.25
C GLU A 222 15.80 -21.28 3.21
N ALA A 223 15.55 -22.28 4.04
CA ALA A 223 14.25 -22.93 4.14
C ALA A 223 13.13 -21.93 4.54
N ASN A 224 13.41 -21.01 5.46
CA ASN A 224 12.50 -19.94 5.85
C ASN A 224 12.21 -19.00 4.66
N ASN A 225 13.25 -18.58 3.94
CA ASN A 225 13.06 -17.72 2.75
C ASN A 225 12.24 -18.42 1.66
N ARG A 226 12.46 -19.70 1.39
CA ARG A 226 11.64 -20.47 0.43
C ARG A 226 10.16 -20.50 0.85
N ARG A 227 9.88 -20.73 2.13
CA ARG A 227 8.51 -20.68 2.67
C ARG A 227 7.88 -19.28 2.52
N PHE A 228 8.66 -18.20 2.70
CA PHE A 228 8.17 -16.84 2.46
C PHE A 228 7.81 -16.65 0.99
N GLN A 229 8.62 -17.12 0.06
CA GLN A 229 8.33 -17.01 -1.38
C GLN A 229 7.07 -17.81 -1.77
N GLU A 230 6.81 -18.97 -1.17
CA GLU A 230 5.56 -19.72 -1.37
C GLU A 230 4.35 -18.93 -0.86
N LYS A 231 4.46 -18.30 0.31
CA LYS A 231 3.43 -17.41 0.86
C LYS A 231 3.15 -16.23 -0.08
N TYR A 232 4.19 -15.61 -0.63
CA TYR A 232 4.03 -14.48 -1.55
C TYR A 232 3.38 -14.88 -2.88
N LYS A 233 3.71 -16.02 -3.44
CA LYS A 233 3.01 -16.57 -4.61
C LYS A 233 1.52 -16.76 -4.35
N LEU A 234 1.15 -17.26 -3.17
CA LEU A 234 -0.25 -17.40 -2.78
C LEU A 234 -0.97 -16.04 -2.68
N MET A 235 -0.29 -15.00 -2.21
CA MET A 235 -0.83 -13.63 -2.21
C MET A 235 -1.02 -13.12 -3.65
N GLU A 236 -0.04 -13.33 -4.53
CA GLU A 236 -0.09 -12.95 -5.95
C GLU A 236 -1.23 -13.65 -6.72
N GLU A 237 -1.63 -14.83 -6.28
CA GLU A 237 -2.75 -15.55 -6.87
C GLU A 237 -4.12 -15.07 -6.37
N LYS A 238 -4.23 -14.68 -5.08
CA LYS A 238 -5.52 -14.53 -4.40
C LYS A 238 -5.87 -13.10 -4.00
N GLU A 239 -4.88 -12.21 -3.84
CA GLU A 239 -5.11 -10.92 -3.21
C GLU A 239 -4.93 -9.73 -4.14
N VAL A 240 -4.79 -9.95 -5.43
CA VAL A 240 -4.74 -8.87 -6.42
C VAL A 240 -6.09 -8.17 -6.49
N ARG A 241 -6.06 -6.84 -6.35
CA ARG A 241 -7.24 -5.96 -6.46
C ARG A 241 -6.94 -4.80 -7.41
N TYR A 242 -7.86 -4.51 -8.28
CA TYR A 242 -7.78 -3.40 -9.24
C TYR A 242 -9.18 -2.96 -9.69
N GLU A 243 -9.24 -1.81 -10.32
CA GLU A 243 -10.44 -1.32 -11.02
C GLU A 243 -10.13 -1.00 -12.48
N LEU A 244 -11.11 -1.22 -13.33
CA LEU A 244 -11.09 -0.83 -14.75
C LEU A 244 -12.15 0.22 -15.00
N PHE A 245 -11.75 1.33 -15.60
CA PHE A 245 -12.67 2.38 -16.04
C PHE A 245 -12.54 2.57 -17.54
N GLN A 246 -13.62 2.26 -18.29
CA GLN A 246 -13.70 2.39 -19.74
C GLN A 246 -12.58 1.67 -20.53
N CYS A 247 -12.17 0.47 -20.10
CA CYS A 247 -11.10 -0.29 -20.74
C CYS A 247 -11.54 -1.23 -21.87
N ASP A 248 -12.83 -1.52 -22.02
CA ASP A 248 -13.34 -2.57 -22.94
C ASP A 248 -13.01 -2.30 -24.41
N ASP A 249 -13.13 -1.05 -24.85
CA ASP A 249 -12.88 -0.58 -26.21
C ASP A 249 -11.64 0.33 -26.32
N ALA A 250 -10.82 0.38 -25.27
CA ALA A 250 -9.70 1.30 -25.20
C ALA A 250 -8.53 0.89 -26.09
N ASP A 251 -8.03 1.84 -26.87
CA ASP A 251 -6.80 1.75 -27.65
C ASP A 251 -5.57 2.05 -26.76
N PHE A 252 -5.73 2.92 -25.77
CA PHE A 252 -4.67 3.30 -24.83
C PHE A 252 -5.15 3.12 -23.40
N ILE A 253 -4.27 2.63 -22.56
CA ILE A 253 -4.56 2.40 -21.12
C ILE A 253 -3.67 3.32 -20.28
N ILE A 254 -4.30 4.17 -19.50
CA ILE A 254 -3.63 4.87 -18.40
C ILE A 254 -3.57 3.91 -17.21
N VAL A 255 -2.41 3.84 -16.54
CA VAL A 255 -2.27 3.10 -15.28
C VAL A 255 -1.85 4.09 -14.20
N ALA A 256 -2.67 4.21 -13.16
CA ALA A 256 -2.43 5.15 -12.07
C ALA A 256 -3.06 4.63 -10.77
N TYR A 257 -2.47 4.93 -9.61
CA TYR A 257 -2.99 4.57 -8.30
C TYR A 257 -3.19 5.81 -7.40
N GLY A 258 -3.88 5.64 -6.28
CA GLY A 258 -4.06 6.68 -5.28
C GLY A 258 -4.61 7.99 -5.85
N SER A 259 -4.09 9.12 -5.41
CA SER A 259 -4.50 10.45 -5.87
C SER A 259 -4.36 10.63 -7.37
N SER A 260 -3.31 10.08 -8.00
CA SER A 260 -3.11 10.17 -9.45
C SER A 260 -4.23 9.49 -10.23
N SER A 261 -4.81 8.39 -9.72
CA SER A 261 -5.91 7.70 -10.41
C SER A 261 -7.18 8.54 -10.47
N ARG A 262 -7.44 9.37 -9.47
CA ARG A 262 -8.59 10.32 -9.47
C ARG A 262 -8.44 11.37 -10.58
N VAL A 263 -7.23 11.92 -10.72
CA VAL A 263 -6.91 12.84 -11.82
C VAL A 263 -7.10 12.14 -13.17
N CYS A 264 -6.58 10.92 -13.31
CA CYS A 264 -6.65 10.14 -14.54
C CYS A 264 -8.06 9.73 -14.93
N GLN A 265 -8.97 9.51 -13.98
CA GLN A 265 -10.37 9.28 -14.30
C GLN A 265 -10.98 10.46 -15.08
N LYS A 266 -10.70 11.69 -14.63
CA LYS A 266 -11.12 12.89 -15.35
C LYS A 266 -10.40 13.04 -16.69
N SER A 267 -9.13 12.67 -16.77
CA SER A 267 -8.35 12.68 -18.02
C SER A 267 -8.96 11.74 -19.06
N VAL A 268 -9.43 10.55 -18.67
CA VAL A 268 -10.12 9.61 -19.57
C VAL A 268 -11.40 10.24 -20.13
N GLU A 269 -12.21 10.91 -19.30
CA GLU A 269 -13.42 11.60 -19.77
C GLU A 269 -13.08 12.69 -20.81
N ILE A 270 -12.06 13.52 -20.53
CA ILE A 270 -11.60 14.59 -21.45
C ILE A 270 -11.07 13.99 -22.76
N ALA A 271 -10.22 12.96 -22.68
CA ALA A 271 -9.66 12.29 -23.86
C ALA A 271 -10.77 11.67 -24.74
N ARG A 272 -11.75 11.02 -24.12
CA ARG A 272 -12.88 10.42 -24.84
C ARG A 272 -13.80 11.48 -25.48
N ALA A 273 -13.98 12.62 -24.85
CA ALA A 273 -14.71 13.75 -25.45
C ALA A 273 -14.01 14.30 -26.71
N LYS A 274 -12.67 14.12 -26.82
CA LYS A 274 -11.87 14.39 -28.03
C LYS A 274 -11.88 13.24 -29.05
N GLY A 275 -12.61 12.15 -28.79
CA GLY A 275 -12.67 10.96 -29.66
C GLY A 275 -11.55 9.93 -29.46
N LEU A 276 -10.70 10.08 -28.44
CA LEU A 276 -9.64 9.14 -28.13
C LEU A 276 -10.19 7.98 -27.27
N LYS A 277 -9.96 6.75 -27.69
CA LYS A 277 -10.36 5.55 -26.94
C LYS A 277 -9.35 5.23 -25.84
N VAL A 278 -9.53 5.86 -24.70
CA VAL A 278 -8.66 5.73 -23.52
C VAL A 278 -9.42 5.05 -22.39
N GLY A 279 -8.76 4.17 -21.66
CA GLY A 279 -9.23 3.56 -20.42
C GLY A 279 -8.26 3.79 -19.27
N LEU A 280 -8.70 3.55 -18.03
CA LEU A 280 -7.88 3.60 -16.83
C LEU A 280 -7.90 2.23 -16.14
N LEU A 281 -6.72 1.69 -15.88
CA LEU A 281 -6.48 0.63 -14.91
C LEU A 281 -5.97 1.28 -13.62
N ARG A 282 -6.70 1.08 -12.54
CA ARG A 282 -6.29 1.51 -11.19
C ARG A 282 -5.86 0.29 -10.35
N PRO A 283 -4.57 0.06 -10.12
CA PRO A 283 -4.14 -0.87 -9.08
C PRO A 283 -4.65 -0.40 -7.70
N ILE A 284 -5.32 -1.29 -6.97
CA ILE A 284 -5.68 -1.11 -5.55
C ILE A 284 -4.60 -1.76 -4.69
N THR A 285 -4.20 -2.99 -5.03
CA THR A 285 -2.96 -3.58 -4.48
C THR A 285 -1.78 -3.20 -5.36
N LEU A 286 -0.73 -2.66 -4.74
CA LEU A 286 0.56 -2.41 -5.38
C LEU A 286 1.50 -3.61 -5.17
N TYR A 287 1.35 -4.34 -4.09
CA TYR A 287 1.79 -5.71 -3.94
C TYR A 287 0.69 -6.51 -3.22
N PRO A 288 0.24 -7.61 -3.84
CA PRO A 288 0.62 -8.11 -5.16
C PRO A 288 0.15 -7.20 -6.31
N PHE A 289 0.98 -7.07 -7.34
CA PHE A 289 0.70 -6.20 -8.49
C PHE A 289 -0.24 -6.87 -9.50
N PRO A 290 -1.14 -6.15 -10.19
CA PRO A 290 -2.14 -6.72 -11.11
C PRO A 290 -1.55 -7.07 -12.49
N SER A 291 -0.45 -7.83 -12.53
CA SER A 291 0.29 -8.18 -13.76
C SER A 291 -0.57 -8.93 -14.78
N LYS A 292 -1.47 -9.82 -14.33
CA LYS A 292 -2.32 -10.62 -15.22
C LYS A 292 -3.25 -9.76 -16.07
N ILE A 293 -3.94 -8.80 -15.45
CA ILE A 293 -4.86 -7.91 -16.19
C ILE A 293 -4.09 -6.97 -17.12
N ILE A 294 -2.90 -6.50 -16.73
CA ILE A 294 -2.03 -5.71 -17.61
C ILE A 294 -1.65 -6.52 -18.85
N ALA A 295 -1.25 -7.78 -18.67
CA ALA A 295 -0.94 -8.70 -19.76
C ALA A 295 -2.14 -8.96 -20.70
N GLU A 296 -3.35 -9.05 -20.15
CA GLU A 296 -4.59 -9.20 -20.91
C GLU A 296 -4.90 -7.94 -21.74
N LEU A 297 -4.85 -6.77 -21.11
CA LEU A 297 -5.06 -5.48 -21.79
C LEU A 297 -4.02 -5.25 -22.88
N ALA A 298 -2.77 -5.65 -22.66
CA ALA A 298 -1.69 -5.53 -23.65
C ALA A 298 -1.90 -6.36 -24.94
N ARG A 299 -2.87 -7.27 -24.97
CA ARG A 299 -3.25 -7.99 -26.19
C ARG A 299 -4.01 -7.11 -27.19
N LYS A 300 -4.70 -6.08 -26.70
CA LYS A 300 -5.57 -5.20 -27.50
C LYS A 300 -5.05 -3.77 -27.55
N ALA A 301 -4.50 -3.28 -26.44
CA ALA A 301 -4.06 -1.91 -26.33
C ALA A 301 -2.85 -1.61 -27.26
N LYS A 302 -2.86 -0.43 -27.86
CA LYS A 302 -1.76 0.13 -28.66
C LYS A 302 -0.63 0.67 -27.77
N GLY A 303 -0.95 1.09 -26.53
CA GLY A 303 0.03 1.63 -25.60
C GLY A 303 -0.51 1.82 -24.19
N PHE A 304 0.44 1.92 -23.25
CA PHE A 304 0.19 2.20 -21.84
C PHE A 304 0.88 3.50 -21.42
N LEU A 305 0.19 4.31 -20.63
CA LEU A 305 0.76 5.48 -19.97
C LEU A 305 0.70 5.31 -18.46
N SER A 306 1.84 5.13 -17.80
CA SER A 306 1.94 5.26 -16.34
C SER A 306 1.85 6.72 -15.95
N VAL A 307 0.96 7.05 -15.01
CA VAL A 307 0.85 8.40 -14.44
C VAL A 307 1.09 8.35 -12.94
N GLU A 308 2.14 9.06 -12.49
CA GLU A 308 2.64 8.97 -11.13
C GLU A 308 3.09 10.34 -10.61
N MET A 309 2.93 10.60 -9.32
CA MET A 309 3.62 11.71 -8.65
C MET A 309 5.05 11.29 -8.27
N SER A 310 5.81 10.84 -9.27
CA SER A 310 7.20 10.36 -9.17
C SER A 310 7.94 10.53 -10.50
N ALA A 311 9.23 10.24 -10.51
CA ALA A 311 10.03 10.19 -11.73
C ALA A 311 9.88 8.86 -12.52
N GLY A 312 8.94 8.01 -12.13
CA GLY A 312 8.63 6.73 -12.76
C GLY A 312 9.16 5.54 -11.96
N GLN A 313 8.28 4.91 -11.20
CA GLN A 313 8.58 3.71 -10.41
C GLN A 313 7.62 2.57 -10.77
N MET A 314 6.30 2.77 -10.68
CA MET A 314 5.30 1.76 -11.06
C MET A 314 5.41 1.38 -12.54
N VAL A 315 5.85 2.30 -13.40
CA VAL A 315 6.07 2.05 -14.83
C VAL A 315 6.98 0.85 -15.10
N GLU A 316 7.90 0.52 -14.18
CA GLU A 316 8.77 -0.66 -14.32
C GLU A 316 7.99 -1.96 -14.16
N ASP A 317 7.07 -2.04 -13.20
CA ASP A 317 6.21 -3.21 -13.01
C ASP A 317 5.21 -3.39 -14.16
N ILE A 318 4.73 -2.30 -14.76
CA ILE A 318 3.91 -2.34 -15.98
C ILE A 318 4.73 -2.94 -17.13
N LYS A 319 5.95 -2.45 -17.36
CA LYS A 319 6.86 -2.96 -18.39
C LYS A 319 7.18 -4.44 -18.18
N LEU A 320 7.51 -4.82 -16.94
CA LEU A 320 7.80 -6.21 -16.59
C LEU A 320 6.60 -7.12 -16.86
N SER A 321 5.39 -6.71 -16.46
CA SER A 321 4.15 -7.47 -16.67
C SER A 321 3.87 -7.71 -18.16
N ILE A 322 4.14 -6.73 -19.02
CA ILE A 322 3.95 -6.84 -20.47
C ILE A 322 5.04 -7.73 -21.09
N TYR A 323 6.30 -7.58 -20.65
CA TYR A 323 7.43 -8.38 -21.13
C TYR A 323 7.28 -9.86 -20.78
N GLU A 324 6.93 -10.18 -19.53
CA GLU A 324 6.71 -11.56 -19.09
C GLU A 324 5.54 -12.25 -19.80
N ALA A 325 4.55 -11.47 -20.26
CA ALA A 325 3.48 -11.96 -21.12
C ALA A 325 3.89 -12.19 -22.59
N GLY A 326 5.16 -12.01 -22.94
CA GLY A 326 5.69 -12.13 -24.30
C GLY A 326 5.13 -11.05 -25.24
N ARG A 327 4.83 -9.84 -24.72
CA ARG A 327 4.27 -8.72 -25.47
C ARG A 327 5.30 -7.61 -25.65
N ASN A 328 5.07 -6.79 -26.68
CA ASN A 328 5.92 -5.63 -26.99
C ASN A 328 5.05 -4.35 -27.13
N THR A 329 4.02 -4.23 -26.29
CA THR A 329 3.17 -3.05 -26.26
C THR A 329 3.96 -1.89 -25.64
N ARG A 330 3.92 -0.72 -26.29
CA ARG A 330 4.66 0.45 -25.85
C ARG A 330 4.17 0.95 -24.51
N VAL A 331 5.10 1.23 -23.59
CA VAL A 331 4.84 1.81 -22.27
C VAL A 331 5.58 3.12 -22.13
N ASN A 332 4.84 4.18 -21.89
CA ASN A 332 5.37 5.51 -21.60
C ASN A 332 5.06 5.88 -20.14
N HIS A 333 5.73 6.91 -19.67
CA HIS A 333 5.54 7.48 -18.34
C HIS A 333 5.29 8.99 -18.45
N PHE A 334 4.36 9.47 -17.64
CA PHE A 334 4.17 10.88 -17.33
C PHE A 334 4.16 11.05 -15.80
N GLY A 335 4.97 11.95 -15.28
CA GLY A 335 5.07 12.17 -13.85
C GLY A 335 5.36 13.62 -13.49
N ARG A 336 4.91 13.98 -12.30
CA ARG A 336 5.26 15.23 -11.61
C ARG A 336 6.04 14.86 -10.34
N THR A 337 6.95 15.71 -9.93
CA THR A 337 7.79 15.50 -8.75
C THR A 337 7.75 16.72 -7.84
N GLY A 338 8.39 16.64 -6.65
CA GLY A 338 8.53 17.78 -5.76
C GLY A 338 7.22 18.27 -5.11
N GLY A 339 6.19 17.42 -5.08
CA GLY A 339 4.91 17.76 -4.45
C GLY A 339 3.86 18.33 -5.40
N ILE A 340 4.08 18.26 -6.71
CA ILE A 340 3.14 18.75 -7.71
C ILE A 340 2.21 17.60 -8.11
N ILE A 341 0.89 17.84 -8.05
CA ILE A 341 -0.14 16.94 -8.56
C ILE A 341 -0.36 17.26 -10.04
N PRO A 342 -0.36 16.26 -10.95
CA PRO A 342 -0.69 16.49 -12.36
C PRO A 342 -2.13 16.98 -12.51
N THR A 343 -2.39 17.79 -13.55
CA THR A 343 -3.77 18.13 -13.93
C THR A 343 -4.31 17.15 -14.96
N PRO A 344 -5.65 17.03 -15.10
CA PRO A 344 -6.25 16.17 -16.12
C PRO A 344 -5.80 16.54 -17.54
N GLU A 345 -5.66 17.82 -17.82
CA GLU A 345 -5.24 18.36 -19.12
C GLU A 345 -3.80 17.97 -19.44
N GLU A 346 -2.87 18.11 -18.47
CA GLU A 346 -1.46 17.69 -18.62
C GLU A 346 -1.34 16.19 -18.94
N VAL A 347 -2.19 15.35 -18.34
CA VAL A 347 -2.21 13.90 -18.61
C VAL A 347 -2.68 13.63 -20.03
N VAL A 348 -3.71 14.34 -20.51
CA VAL A 348 -4.20 14.19 -21.89
C VAL A 348 -3.16 14.68 -22.91
N GLU A 349 -2.54 15.84 -22.67
CA GLU A 349 -1.44 16.34 -23.52
C GLU A 349 -0.27 15.36 -23.58
N ALA A 350 0.12 14.79 -22.42
CA ALA A 350 1.17 13.79 -22.36
C ALA A 350 0.81 12.51 -23.13
N LEU A 351 -0.45 12.09 -23.12
CA LEU A 351 -0.93 10.95 -23.90
C LEU A 351 -0.84 11.27 -25.41
N GLU A 352 -1.34 12.42 -25.85
CA GLU A 352 -1.32 12.86 -27.24
C GLU A 352 0.13 12.99 -27.77
N ASP A 353 1.05 13.57 -26.99
CA ASP A 353 2.45 13.73 -27.35
C ASP A 353 3.16 12.36 -27.46
N LYS A 354 3.08 11.57 -26.42
CA LYS A 354 3.84 10.30 -26.32
C LYS A 354 3.36 9.23 -27.29
N PHE A 355 2.13 9.30 -27.75
CA PHE A 355 1.52 8.38 -28.70
C PHE A 355 1.14 9.06 -30.04
N SER A 356 1.72 10.21 -30.34
CA SER A 356 1.45 10.98 -31.54
C SER A 356 1.60 10.16 -32.83
N TRP A 357 2.56 9.26 -32.90
CA TRP A 357 2.76 8.38 -34.04
C TRP A 357 1.62 7.35 -34.18
N GLU A 358 1.23 6.70 -33.09
CA GLU A 358 0.15 5.71 -33.05
C GLU A 358 -1.20 6.35 -33.35
N LEU A 359 -1.42 7.59 -32.89
CA LEU A 359 -2.64 8.36 -33.13
C LEU A 359 -2.76 8.82 -34.59
N ASN A 360 -1.66 9.26 -35.22
CA ASN A 360 -1.66 9.83 -36.56
C ASN A 360 -1.44 8.79 -37.65
N TYR A 361 -0.68 7.72 -37.38
CA TYR A 361 -0.23 6.76 -38.39
C TYR A 361 -0.58 5.31 -38.02
N GLY A 362 -1.17 5.10 -36.88
CA GLY A 362 -1.45 3.77 -36.30
C GLY A 362 -2.69 3.10 -36.85
N VAL A 363 -2.74 2.78 -38.15
CA VAL A 363 -3.51 1.63 -38.67
C VAL A 363 -2.85 1.12 -39.94
N LYS A 364 -2.27 0.01 -39.89
CA LYS A 364 -2.07 -1.11 -40.82
C LYS A 364 -0.75 -1.80 -40.53
N ARG A 365 -0.71 -2.62 -39.50
CA ARG A 365 0.14 -3.79 -39.53
C ARG A 365 -0.77 -5.01 -39.66
N SER A 366 -1.16 -5.31 -40.88
CA SER A 366 -1.47 -6.66 -41.31
C SER A 366 -0.13 -7.37 -41.49
N TYR A 367 0.25 -8.19 -40.54
CA TYR A 367 1.16 -9.33 -40.76
C TYR A 367 0.57 -10.54 -40.07
#